data_0c1460406600bff7338a7553b4e4f85f
#
_entry.id   0c1460406600bff7338a7553b4e4f85f
#
_cell.length_a   1.000
_cell.length_b   1.000
_cell.length_c   1.000
_cell.angle_alpha   90.00
_cell.angle_beta   90.00
_cell.angle_gamma   90.00
#
_symmetry.space_group_name_H-M   'P 1'
#
loop_
_entity.id
_entity.type
_entity.pdbx_description
1 polymer ?
#
loop_
_entity_poly.entity_id
_entity_poly.type
_entity_poly.pdbx_seq_one_letter_code
_entity_poly.pdbx_strand_id
1 'polypeptide(L)'
;KETIEKTPVKTWVVLVSMLVALILILLGVYFGFRRIKIKRYVENIPTSLSSGISYGPSELKGIIEFIEDYAPLTGPETKENCVYFRHKITEKRGSGKKRRTVVIKDETHEIPFYCKDREGNTKIIPNGAEVTAELKFQKKRGRRTYYEWHLPENAEIYVLGSAVVDEVEGDKLAISDGQDKFPFIISSESETEVMLRQGRKGLLGLGIAQNATVFLGLILFGAVGSFAATDFLLASVFAPLFLAFSMFALMYNDLIFLRNRVKRAWANIEVSLKKRCDLIPNLEQVVKSYLSHEQGILEKVAQLRSSVIGKSTFSPSEVDTVMGQELVLSNKIFALREAYPDLKANEMVEDFMNRLARMENEVSMMRAGYNDGIERYRTVMQRFPEVILAKMFGFKDQKSLTFKSDIRQVPKIELNPDETETRDTGEELSRQPVEDGEGGKKDEVAKEVNQKASDSIQPSEIYLHKQGEQYGPYSLKQIEDLLISKDFTLEDLACWDGKNWQRVVEIPGLNYPPEDH
;
A
#
# COMPACT_ATOMS: atom_id res chain seq x y z
N LYS A 1 4.78 -53.82 -48.71
CA LYS A 1 4.47 -52.36 -48.64
C LYS A 1 2.95 -52.24 -48.66
N GLU A 2 2.32 -52.29 -47.49
CA GLU A 2 0.92 -51.95 -47.31
C GLU A 2 0.78 -50.45 -47.45
N THR A 3 0.22 -49.99 -48.54
CA THR A 3 -0.30 -48.65 -48.72
C THR A 3 -1.48 -48.47 -47.75
N ILE A 4 -1.23 -47.84 -46.61
CA ILE A 4 -2.30 -47.38 -45.72
C ILE A 4 -3.14 -46.39 -46.53
N GLU A 5 -4.34 -46.85 -46.95
CA GLU A 5 -5.32 -46.05 -47.67
C GLU A 5 -5.76 -44.87 -46.77
N LYS A 6 -5.30 -43.67 -47.16
CA LYS A 6 -5.61 -42.45 -46.44
C LYS A 6 -7.11 -42.17 -46.55
N THR A 7 -7.85 -42.40 -45.48
CA THR A 7 -9.24 -41.91 -45.42
C THR A 7 -9.22 -40.38 -45.50
N PRO A 8 -9.80 -39.77 -46.54
CA PRO A 8 -9.77 -38.31 -46.67
C PRO A 8 -10.57 -37.70 -45.51
N VAL A 9 -9.87 -36.97 -44.61
CA VAL A 9 -10.57 -36.19 -43.59
C VAL A 9 -11.47 -35.19 -44.29
N LYS A 10 -12.79 -35.25 -44.03
CA LYS A 10 -13.76 -34.39 -44.69
C LYS A 10 -13.37 -32.92 -44.44
N THR A 11 -13.24 -32.13 -45.50
CA THR A 11 -12.75 -30.72 -45.45
C THR A 11 -13.48 -29.86 -44.42
N TRP A 12 -14.82 -30.12 -44.25
CA TRP A 12 -15.60 -29.40 -43.25
C TRP A 12 -15.16 -29.68 -41.80
N VAL A 13 -14.67 -30.89 -41.48
CA VAL A 13 -14.15 -31.25 -40.14
C VAL A 13 -12.87 -30.47 -39.85
N VAL A 14 -12.01 -30.31 -40.84
CA VAL A 14 -10.77 -29.48 -40.73
C VAL A 14 -11.16 -28.03 -40.45
N LEU A 15 -12.09 -27.47 -41.25
CA LEU A 15 -12.53 -26.08 -41.07
C LEU A 15 -13.19 -25.83 -39.70
N VAL A 16 -14.06 -26.75 -39.25
CA VAL A 16 -14.68 -26.62 -37.92
C VAL A 16 -13.65 -26.72 -36.80
N SER A 17 -12.71 -27.65 -36.88
CA SER A 17 -11.68 -27.79 -35.86
C SER A 17 -10.70 -26.58 -35.81
N MET A 18 -10.38 -25.99 -36.97
CA MET A 18 -9.63 -24.73 -37.04
C MET A 18 -10.41 -23.57 -36.39
N LEU A 19 -11.70 -23.44 -36.67
CA LEU A 19 -12.57 -22.42 -36.08
C LEU A 19 -12.64 -22.57 -34.55
N VAL A 20 -12.84 -23.79 -34.06
CA VAL A 20 -12.87 -24.08 -32.61
C VAL A 20 -11.53 -23.76 -31.97
N ALA A 21 -10.41 -24.15 -32.59
CA ALA A 21 -9.08 -23.80 -32.07
C ALA A 21 -8.88 -22.28 -32.00
N LEU A 22 -9.27 -21.54 -33.04
CA LEU A 22 -9.19 -20.09 -33.07
C LEU A 22 -10.01 -19.42 -31.94
N ILE A 23 -11.25 -19.90 -31.74
CA ILE A 23 -12.10 -19.43 -30.64
C ILE A 23 -11.44 -19.69 -29.27
N LEU A 24 -10.90 -20.89 -29.07
CA LEU A 24 -10.22 -21.25 -27.83
C LEU A 24 -8.95 -20.37 -27.58
N ILE A 25 -8.19 -20.04 -28.64
CA ILE A 25 -7.05 -19.14 -28.56
C ILE A 25 -7.52 -17.75 -28.12
N LEU A 26 -8.52 -17.17 -28.78
CA LEU A 26 -9.01 -15.82 -28.47
C LEU A 26 -9.58 -15.74 -27.05
N LEU A 27 -10.40 -16.71 -26.65
CA LEU A 27 -10.98 -16.76 -25.30
C LEU A 27 -9.89 -16.98 -24.25
N GLY A 28 -8.99 -17.95 -24.49
CA GLY A 28 -7.90 -18.25 -23.54
C GLY A 28 -6.95 -17.08 -23.35
N VAL A 29 -6.59 -16.36 -24.42
CA VAL A 29 -5.78 -15.14 -24.35
C VAL A 29 -6.54 -14.05 -23.59
N TYR A 30 -7.81 -13.77 -23.97
CA TYR A 30 -8.60 -12.72 -23.31
C TYR A 30 -8.75 -12.97 -21.80
N PHE A 31 -9.18 -14.17 -21.40
CA PHE A 31 -9.34 -14.53 -19.99
C PHE A 31 -7.99 -14.60 -19.26
N GLY A 32 -6.97 -15.17 -19.90
CA GLY A 32 -5.62 -15.27 -19.35
C GLY A 32 -5.05 -13.89 -19.01
N PHE A 33 -5.00 -13.00 -19.99
CA PHE A 33 -4.47 -11.64 -19.78
C PHE A 33 -5.32 -10.83 -18.79
N ARG A 34 -6.65 -10.93 -18.84
CA ARG A 34 -7.55 -10.27 -17.89
C ARG A 34 -7.23 -10.67 -16.45
N ARG A 35 -7.07 -11.98 -16.16
CA ARG A 35 -6.78 -12.48 -14.83
C ARG A 35 -5.36 -12.13 -14.37
N ILE A 36 -4.38 -12.16 -15.26
CA ILE A 36 -3.02 -11.69 -14.93
C ILE A 36 -3.00 -10.18 -14.68
N LYS A 37 -3.76 -9.40 -15.43
CA LYS A 37 -3.92 -7.96 -15.18
C LYS A 37 -4.48 -7.71 -13.78
N ILE A 38 -5.49 -8.44 -13.34
CA ILE A 38 -6.04 -8.36 -11.98
C ILE A 38 -4.97 -8.71 -10.94
N LYS A 39 -4.23 -9.83 -11.13
CA LYS A 39 -3.09 -10.19 -10.28
C LYS A 39 -2.10 -9.03 -10.14
N ARG A 40 -1.76 -8.36 -11.27
CA ARG A 40 -0.84 -7.22 -11.26
C ARG A 40 -1.38 -6.00 -10.51
N TYR A 41 -2.69 -5.79 -10.53
CA TYR A 41 -3.30 -4.74 -9.72
C TYR A 41 -3.14 -5.03 -8.23
N VAL A 42 -3.47 -6.26 -7.79
CA VAL A 42 -3.27 -6.70 -6.41
C VAL A 42 -1.80 -6.57 -5.97
N GLU A 43 -0.85 -7.02 -6.81
CA GLU A 43 0.59 -7.01 -6.51
C GLU A 43 1.18 -5.58 -6.43
N ASN A 44 0.63 -4.62 -7.16
CA ASN A 44 1.28 -3.34 -7.40
C ASN A 44 0.61 -2.13 -6.74
N ILE A 45 -0.59 -2.27 -6.16
CA ILE A 45 -1.23 -1.18 -5.43
C ILE A 45 -0.82 -1.30 -3.96
N PRO A 46 -0.25 -0.25 -3.36
CA PRO A 46 0.08 -0.28 -1.95
C PRO A 46 -1.20 -0.28 -1.12
N THR A 47 -1.19 -1.03 -0.02
CA THR A 47 -2.26 -0.95 0.97
C THR A 47 -2.33 0.46 1.53
N SER A 48 -3.47 1.10 1.43
CA SER A 48 -3.74 2.41 2.02
C SER A 48 -4.35 2.25 3.40
N LEU A 49 -4.17 3.25 4.26
CA LEU A 49 -4.93 3.39 5.50
C LEU A 49 -6.14 4.30 5.25
N SER A 50 -7.17 4.18 6.06
CA SER A 50 -8.42 4.95 5.92
C SER A 50 -8.20 6.46 5.83
N SER A 51 -7.22 6.99 6.58
CA SER A 51 -6.83 8.41 6.55
C SER A 51 -6.08 8.84 5.28
N GLY A 52 -5.45 7.89 4.57
CA GLY A 52 -4.59 8.13 3.40
C GLY A 52 -5.21 7.72 2.06
N ILE A 53 -6.51 7.43 2.02
CA ILE A 53 -7.19 7.08 0.77
C ILE A 53 -7.24 8.29 -0.14
N SER A 54 -6.84 8.08 -1.41
CA SER A 54 -6.93 9.07 -2.46
C SER A 54 -7.87 8.62 -3.57
N TYR A 55 -8.45 9.57 -4.30
CA TYR A 55 -9.35 9.28 -5.42
C TYR A 55 -8.72 8.33 -6.45
N GLY A 56 -9.47 7.31 -6.85
CA GLY A 56 -9.05 6.30 -7.84
C GLY A 56 -8.71 4.94 -7.23
N PRO A 57 -7.86 4.13 -7.91
CA PRO A 57 -7.52 2.79 -7.48
C PRO A 57 -6.92 2.74 -6.07
N SER A 58 -7.57 2.03 -5.17
CA SER A 58 -7.20 1.93 -3.75
C SER A 58 -7.31 0.50 -3.25
N GLU A 59 -6.45 0.16 -2.29
CA GLU A 59 -6.42 -1.12 -1.60
C GLU A 59 -6.52 -0.89 -0.09
N LEU A 60 -7.37 -1.64 0.57
CA LEU A 60 -7.56 -1.59 2.02
C LEU A 60 -7.49 -2.99 2.63
N LYS A 61 -7.03 -3.03 3.87
CA LYS A 61 -7.11 -4.19 4.76
C LYS A 61 -7.65 -3.74 6.10
N GLY A 62 -8.61 -4.45 6.63
CA GLY A 62 -9.23 -4.10 7.89
C GLY A 62 -10.25 -5.14 8.31
N ILE A 63 -11.08 -4.77 9.25
CA ILE A 63 -12.19 -5.59 9.77
C ILE A 63 -13.53 -4.98 9.35
N ILE A 64 -14.54 -5.83 9.20
CA ILE A 64 -15.90 -5.42 8.88
C ILE A 64 -16.56 -4.81 10.11
N GLU A 65 -17.16 -3.63 9.95
CA GLU A 65 -18.01 -2.96 10.95
C GLU A 65 -19.34 -2.59 10.29
N PHE A 66 -20.48 -2.85 10.99
CA PHE A 66 -21.79 -2.47 10.46
C PHE A 66 -21.96 -0.96 10.45
N ILE A 67 -22.74 -0.48 9.48
CA ILE A 67 -23.22 0.91 9.43
C ILE A 67 -24.60 0.94 10.09
N GLU A 68 -24.80 1.81 11.05
CA GLU A 68 -26.05 1.89 11.83
C GLU A 68 -27.31 2.12 10.97
N ASP A 69 -27.16 2.81 9.83
CA ASP A 69 -28.25 3.12 8.90
C ASP A 69 -28.76 1.90 8.09
N TYR A 70 -28.01 0.78 8.10
CA TYR A 70 -28.37 -0.41 7.34
C TYR A 70 -28.63 -1.60 8.27
N ALA A 71 -29.84 -2.18 8.19
CA ALA A 71 -30.12 -3.40 8.92
C ALA A 71 -29.22 -4.55 8.49
N PRO A 72 -28.52 -5.26 9.40
CA PRO A 72 -27.69 -6.39 9.07
C PRO A 72 -28.48 -7.48 8.33
N LEU A 73 -27.85 -8.12 7.33
CA LEU A 73 -28.40 -9.28 6.69
C LEU A 73 -28.30 -10.49 7.62
N THR A 74 -29.28 -11.39 7.56
CA THR A 74 -29.27 -12.64 8.33
C THR A 74 -29.08 -13.82 7.39
N GLY A 75 -28.05 -14.62 7.62
CA GLY A 75 -27.78 -15.84 6.85
C GLY A 75 -28.96 -16.82 6.90
N PRO A 76 -29.42 -17.36 5.74
CA PRO A 76 -30.61 -18.24 5.72
C PRO A 76 -30.44 -19.54 6.50
N GLU A 77 -29.25 -20.14 6.52
CA GLU A 77 -28.97 -21.42 7.20
C GLU A 77 -28.28 -21.23 8.56
N THR A 78 -27.27 -20.34 8.66
CA THR A 78 -26.50 -20.08 9.88
C THR A 78 -27.25 -19.22 10.89
N LYS A 79 -28.16 -18.34 10.42
CA LYS A 79 -28.85 -17.32 11.25
C LYS A 79 -27.94 -16.26 11.85
N GLU A 80 -26.69 -16.15 11.35
CA GLU A 80 -25.74 -15.15 11.78
C GLU A 80 -25.93 -13.83 11.00
N ASN A 81 -25.65 -12.71 11.67
CA ASN A 81 -25.67 -11.39 11.04
C ASN A 81 -24.41 -11.19 10.19
N CYS A 82 -24.59 -10.61 9.00
CA CYS A 82 -23.51 -10.41 8.04
C CYS A 82 -23.78 -9.20 7.14
N VAL A 83 -22.74 -8.73 6.44
CA VAL A 83 -22.85 -7.68 5.40
C VAL A 83 -23.04 -8.24 4.01
N TYR A 84 -22.72 -9.51 3.83
CA TYR A 84 -22.83 -10.24 2.58
C TYR A 84 -23.13 -11.70 2.85
N PHE A 85 -24.07 -12.29 2.09
CA PHE A 85 -24.17 -13.74 2.00
C PHE A 85 -24.48 -14.20 0.57
N ARG A 86 -23.99 -15.38 0.23
CA ARG A 86 -24.42 -16.16 -0.95
C ARG A 86 -24.98 -17.48 -0.50
N HIS A 87 -26.24 -17.74 -0.85
CA HIS A 87 -26.94 -18.99 -0.55
C HIS A 87 -27.16 -19.80 -1.84
N LYS A 88 -26.60 -21.01 -1.88
CA LYS A 88 -26.68 -21.89 -3.06
C LYS A 88 -27.23 -23.25 -2.68
N ILE A 89 -28.24 -23.69 -3.44
CA ILE A 89 -28.83 -25.01 -3.28
C ILE A 89 -28.60 -25.80 -4.57
N THR A 90 -27.97 -26.97 -4.43
CA THR A 90 -27.75 -27.89 -5.55
C THR A 90 -28.52 -29.19 -5.33
N GLU A 91 -29.05 -29.81 -6.40
CA GLU A 91 -29.75 -31.10 -6.36
C GLU A 91 -29.09 -32.09 -7.29
N LYS A 92 -28.87 -33.32 -6.76
CA LYS A 92 -28.42 -34.45 -7.60
C LYS A 92 -29.60 -35.13 -8.25
N ARG A 93 -29.74 -35.01 -9.60
CA ARG A 93 -30.79 -35.62 -10.42
C ARG A 93 -30.23 -36.74 -11.28
N GLY A 94 -31.05 -37.76 -11.54
CA GLY A 94 -30.68 -38.95 -12.31
C GLY A 94 -30.14 -40.11 -11.47
N SER A 95 -29.93 -41.27 -12.08
CA SER A 95 -29.45 -42.50 -11.48
C SER A 95 -28.23 -43.05 -12.24
N GLY A 96 -27.33 -43.73 -11.54
CA GLY A 96 -26.16 -44.38 -12.13
C GLY A 96 -25.25 -43.40 -12.88
N LYS A 97 -24.80 -43.76 -14.09
CA LYS A 97 -23.89 -42.97 -14.95
C LYS A 97 -24.50 -41.66 -15.48
N LYS A 98 -25.85 -41.49 -15.41
CA LYS A 98 -26.56 -40.27 -15.86
C LYS A 98 -26.81 -39.26 -14.72
N ARG A 99 -26.16 -39.43 -13.58
CA ARG A 99 -26.30 -38.54 -12.41
C ARG A 99 -25.66 -37.18 -12.71
N ARG A 100 -26.45 -36.10 -12.60
CA ARG A 100 -25.99 -34.71 -12.78
C ARG A 100 -26.36 -33.85 -11.55
N THR A 101 -25.53 -32.88 -11.23
CA THR A 101 -25.85 -31.87 -10.22
C THR A 101 -26.47 -30.65 -10.91
N VAL A 102 -27.65 -30.23 -10.45
CA VAL A 102 -28.37 -29.05 -10.96
C VAL A 102 -28.42 -28.02 -9.85
N VAL A 103 -28.15 -26.75 -10.19
CA VAL A 103 -28.36 -25.64 -9.28
C VAL A 103 -29.84 -25.31 -9.26
N ILE A 104 -30.45 -25.28 -8.05
CA ILE A 104 -31.86 -24.95 -7.85
C ILE A 104 -32.02 -23.49 -7.48
N LYS A 105 -31.12 -23.00 -6.58
CA LYS A 105 -31.13 -21.64 -6.09
C LYS A 105 -29.68 -21.16 -5.98
N ASP A 106 -29.42 -19.93 -6.39
CA ASP A 106 -28.12 -19.25 -6.19
C ASP A 106 -28.44 -17.75 -6.06
N GLU A 107 -28.49 -17.27 -4.85
CA GLU A 107 -28.83 -15.89 -4.52
C GLU A 107 -27.72 -15.24 -3.72
N THR A 108 -27.55 -13.95 -3.94
CA THR A 108 -26.54 -13.12 -3.28
C THR A 108 -27.22 -11.87 -2.77
N HIS A 109 -26.92 -11.50 -1.54
CA HIS A 109 -27.36 -10.26 -0.90
C HIS A 109 -26.19 -9.56 -0.28
N GLU A 110 -26.17 -8.24 -0.36
CA GLU A 110 -25.08 -7.39 0.10
C GLU A 110 -25.61 -6.04 0.58
N ILE A 111 -24.96 -5.45 1.59
CA ILE A 111 -25.23 -4.11 2.10
C ILE A 111 -23.92 -3.33 2.23
N PRO A 112 -23.96 -1.99 2.18
CA PRO A 112 -22.81 -1.16 2.53
C PRO A 112 -22.34 -1.42 3.96
N PHE A 113 -21.02 -1.32 4.18
CA PHE A 113 -20.38 -1.55 5.47
C PHE A 113 -19.09 -0.73 5.58
N TYR A 114 -18.54 -0.63 6.78
CA TYR A 114 -17.23 -0.02 7.00
C TYR A 114 -16.12 -1.08 7.01
N CYS A 115 -15.03 -0.78 6.34
CA CYS A 115 -13.73 -1.42 6.52
C CYS A 115 -12.96 -0.55 7.52
N LYS A 116 -12.76 -1.07 8.74
CA LYS A 116 -12.08 -0.39 9.84
C LYS A 116 -10.64 -0.86 9.93
N ASP A 117 -9.72 0.09 9.97
CA ASP A 117 -8.31 -0.13 10.25
C ASP A 117 -7.87 0.63 11.51
N ARG A 118 -6.55 0.73 11.76
CA ARG A 118 -5.99 1.41 12.93
C ARG A 118 -6.17 2.94 12.94
N GLU A 119 -6.47 3.55 11.79
CA GLU A 119 -6.54 5.00 11.64
C GLU A 119 -7.98 5.52 11.43
N GLY A 120 -8.92 4.62 11.18
CA GLY A 120 -10.31 4.99 10.98
C GLY A 120 -11.14 3.93 10.27
N ASN A 121 -12.23 4.37 9.66
CA ASN A 121 -13.12 3.54 8.88
C ASN A 121 -13.36 4.14 7.50
N THR A 122 -13.53 3.27 6.52
CA THR A 122 -13.85 3.63 5.14
C THR A 122 -15.09 2.89 4.70
N LYS A 123 -16.06 3.59 4.14
CA LYS A 123 -17.29 2.99 3.62
C LYS A 123 -17.00 2.19 2.35
N ILE A 124 -17.51 0.97 2.32
CA ILE A 124 -17.45 0.05 1.18
C ILE A 124 -18.87 -0.14 0.65
N ILE A 125 -19.05 0.12 -0.65
CA ILE A 125 -20.32 -0.08 -1.35
C ILE A 125 -20.13 -1.30 -2.26
N PRO A 126 -20.53 -2.52 -1.84
CA PRO A 126 -20.11 -3.78 -2.45
C PRO A 126 -20.70 -4.06 -3.83
N ASN A 127 -21.67 -3.28 -4.28
CA ASN A 127 -22.35 -3.47 -5.56
C ASN A 127 -21.33 -3.56 -6.72
N GLY A 128 -21.39 -4.67 -7.47
CA GLY A 128 -20.46 -4.94 -8.59
C GLY A 128 -19.15 -5.63 -8.21
N ALA A 129 -18.90 -5.90 -6.92
CA ALA A 129 -17.68 -6.56 -6.47
C ALA A 129 -17.62 -8.06 -6.83
N GLU A 130 -16.39 -8.55 -7.17
CA GLU A 130 -16.10 -9.99 -7.13
C GLU A 130 -15.87 -10.39 -5.66
N VAL A 131 -16.95 -10.82 -4.96
CA VAL A 131 -16.86 -11.17 -3.54
C VAL A 131 -16.39 -12.61 -3.37
N THR A 132 -15.41 -12.81 -2.49
CA THR A 132 -14.95 -14.12 -2.01
C THR A 132 -15.16 -14.17 -0.51
N ALA A 133 -16.15 -14.94 -0.10
CA ALA A 133 -16.48 -15.16 1.30
C ALA A 133 -16.15 -16.60 1.72
N GLU A 134 -15.92 -16.81 3.00
CA GLU A 134 -15.69 -18.12 3.57
C GLU A 134 -16.96 -18.98 3.54
N LEU A 135 -16.81 -20.28 3.24
CA LEU A 135 -17.90 -21.24 3.33
C LEU A 135 -18.20 -21.57 4.80
N LYS A 136 -19.25 -20.96 5.34
CA LYS A 136 -19.63 -21.15 6.77
C LYS A 136 -20.57 -22.32 6.97
N PHE A 137 -21.38 -22.66 5.98
CA PHE A 137 -22.33 -23.76 6.09
C PHE A 137 -22.36 -24.62 4.83
N GLN A 138 -22.29 -25.95 5.05
CA GLN A 138 -22.51 -26.95 4.03
C GLN A 138 -23.23 -28.15 4.63
N LYS A 139 -24.48 -28.38 4.22
CA LYS A 139 -25.26 -29.52 4.70
C LYS A 139 -26.02 -30.19 3.57
N LYS A 140 -25.93 -31.52 3.54
CA LYS A 140 -26.69 -32.35 2.61
C LYS A 140 -27.99 -32.81 3.29
N ARG A 141 -29.13 -32.49 2.66
CA ARG A 141 -30.48 -32.94 3.06
C ARG A 141 -31.11 -33.73 1.91
N GLY A 142 -31.09 -35.03 1.98
CA GLY A 142 -31.57 -35.92 0.91
C GLY A 142 -30.76 -35.79 -0.41
N ARG A 143 -31.41 -35.39 -1.49
CA ARG A 143 -30.78 -35.15 -2.80
C ARG A 143 -30.21 -33.74 -2.95
N ARG A 144 -30.52 -32.85 -2.02
CA ARG A 144 -30.12 -31.44 -2.05
C ARG A 144 -28.91 -31.20 -1.14
N THR A 145 -28.01 -30.29 -1.56
CA THR A 145 -26.91 -29.77 -0.76
C THR A 145 -27.05 -28.27 -0.69
N TYR A 146 -27.01 -27.74 0.52
CA TYR A 146 -27.13 -26.34 0.86
C TYR A 146 -25.74 -25.81 1.16
N TYR A 147 -25.41 -24.66 0.61
CA TYR A 147 -24.15 -23.98 0.82
C TYR A 147 -24.45 -22.53 1.20
N GLU A 148 -23.75 -22.00 2.18
CA GLU A 148 -23.80 -20.61 2.56
C GLU A 148 -22.39 -20.07 2.77
N TRP A 149 -22.09 -19.01 2.07
CA TRP A 149 -20.89 -18.20 2.24
C TRP A 149 -21.34 -16.87 2.79
N HIS A 150 -20.67 -16.33 3.81
CA HIS A 150 -20.99 -15.01 4.33
C HIS A 150 -19.76 -14.27 4.88
N LEU A 151 -19.88 -12.95 5.00
CA LEU A 151 -18.94 -12.04 5.62
C LEU A 151 -19.60 -11.48 6.89
N PRO A 152 -19.27 -12.01 8.08
CA PRO A 152 -19.81 -11.52 9.34
C PRO A 152 -19.11 -10.24 9.79
N GLU A 153 -19.66 -9.60 10.82
CA GLU A 153 -18.99 -8.52 11.53
C GLU A 153 -17.66 -8.98 12.15
N ASN A 154 -16.72 -8.07 12.29
CA ASN A 154 -15.35 -8.31 12.79
C ASN A 154 -14.51 -9.31 11.97
N ALA A 155 -14.98 -9.75 10.79
CA ALA A 155 -14.14 -10.54 9.90
C ALA A 155 -13.07 -9.66 9.24
N GLU A 156 -11.85 -10.21 9.14
CA GLU A 156 -10.78 -9.60 8.36
C GLU A 156 -11.12 -9.65 6.88
N ILE A 157 -10.89 -8.53 6.18
CA ILE A 157 -11.12 -8.43 4.75
C ILE A 157 -9.99 -7.72 4.03
N TYR A 158 -9.83 -8.14 2.79
CA TYR A 158 -9.06 -7.48 1.75
C TYR A 158 -10.01 -6.84 0.74
N VAL A 159 -9.85 -5.54 0.50
CA VAL A 159 -10.66 -4.77 -0.45
C VAL A 159 -9.75 -4.11 -1.48
N LEU A 160 -10.02 -4.35 -2.75
CA LEU A 160 -9.39 -3.67 -3.89
C LEU A 160 -10.51 -3.07 -4.73
N GLY A 161 -10.54 -1.75 -4.87
CA GLY A 161 -11.60 -1.05 -5.61
C GLY A 161 -11.20 0.37 -6.00
N SER A 162 -12.15 1.15 -6.44
CA SER A 162 -11.95 2.57 -6.74
C SER A 162 -12.50 3.44 -5.62
N ALA A 163 -11.66 4.30 -5.04
CA ALA A 163 -12.13 5.32 -4.12
C ALA A 163 -12.82 6.43 -4.93
N VAL A 164 -14.07 6.68 -4.60
CA VAL A 164 -14.93 7.70 -5.20
C VAL A 164 -15.52 8.58 -4.10
N VAL A 165 -15.99 9.77 -4.46
CA VAL A 165 -16.70 10.62 -3.50
C VAL A 165 -18.00 9.93 -3.13
N ASP A 166 -18.28 9.81 -1.81
CA ASP A 166 -19.56 9.27 -1.34
C ASP A 166 -20.68 10.23 -1.72
N GLU A 167 -21.71 9.73 -2.41
CA GLU A 167 -22.84 10.55 -2.83
C GLU A 167 -23.68 11.05 -1.64
N VAL A 168 -23.62 10.36 -0.49
CA VAL A 168 -24.38 10.69 0.72
C VAL A 168 -23.57 11.61 1.66
N GLU A 169 -22.28 11.30 1.83
CA GLU A 169 -21.35 12.05 2.69
C GLU A 169 -20.34 12.82 1.83
N GLY A 170 -20.80 13.71 0.99
CA GLY A 170 -20.10 14.36 -0.12
C GLY A 170 -18.66 14.89 0.09
N ASP A 171 -18.15 14.86 1.32
CA ASP A 171 -16.77 15.21 1.70
C ASP A 171 -15.89 13.99 1.99
N LYS A 172 -16.46 12.78 2.07
CA LYS A 172 -15.74 11.53 2.34
C LYS A 172 -15.61 10.67 1.08
N LEU A 173 -14.60 9.81 1.08
CA LEU A 173 -14.39 8.83 0.04
C LEU A 173 -14.97 7.47 0.48
N ALA A 174 -15.64 6.81 -0.47
CA ALA A 174 -16.10 5.42 -0.35
C ALA A 174 -15.41 4.56 -1.42
N ILE A 175 -15.25 3.26 -1.18
CA ILE A 175 -14.76 2.33 -2.20
C ILE A 175 -15.93 1.63 -2.86
N SER A 176 -15.97 1.67 -4.19
CA SER A 176 -17.00 1.07 -5.03
C SER A 176 -16.45 0.58 -6.37
N ASP A 177 -17.35 0.07 -7.23
CA ASP A 177 -17.04 -0.24 -8.64
C ASP A 177 -16.92 1.08 -9.42
N GLY A 178 -15.70 1.59 -9.54
CA GLY A 178 -15.42 2.84 -10.23
C GLY A 178 -15.68 2.76 -11.74
N GLN A 179 -15.89 3.92 -12.39
CA GLN A 179 -16.19 4.03 -13.83
C GLN A 179 -15.09 3.50 -14.76
N ASP A 180 -13.87 3.27 -14.28
CA ASP A 180 -12.67 2.98 -15.09
C ASP A 180 -12.41 1.49 -15.41
N LYS A 181 -13.37 0.59 -15.25
CA LYS A 181 -13.19 -0.88 -15.41
C LYS A 181 -12.05 -1.44 -14.56
N PHE A 182 -11.77 -0.77 -13.44
CA PHE A 182 -10.84 -1.25 -12.44
C PHE A 182 -11.47 -2.47 -11.73
N PRO A 183 -10.70 -3.53 -11.39
CA PRO A 183 -11.28 -4.67 -10.70
C PRO A 183 -11.74 -4.28 -9.29
N PHE A 184 -12.97 -4.62 -8.97
CA PHE A 184 -13.50 -4.47 -7.64
C PHE A 184 -13.58 -5.85 -6.97
N ILE A 185 -12.77 -6.05 -5.91
CA ILE A 185 -12.62 -7.33 -5.22
C ILE A 185 -12.81 -7.10 -3.72
N ILE A 186 -13.67 -7.91 -3.11
CA ILE A 186 -13.83 -8.00 -1.65
C ILE A 186 -13.57 -9.46 -1.26
N SER A 187 -12.65 -9.71 -0.34
CA SER A 187 -12.23 -11.08 -0.04
C SER A 187 -11.93 -11.27 1.45
N SER A 188 -12.42 -12.38 2.01
CA SER A 188 -11.97 -12.90 3.31
C SER A 188 -10.60 -13.61 3.23
N GLU A 189 -10.09 -13.84 2.02
CA GLU A 189 -8.75 -14.35 1.80
C GLU A 189 -7.72 -13.22 1.88
N SER A 190 -6.51 -13.53 2.29
CA SER A 190 -5.39 -12.59 2.29
C SER A 190 -5.04 -12.10 0.88
N GLU A 191 -4.38 -10.94 0.77
CA GLU A 191 -3.86 -10.41 -0.49
C GLU A 191 -3.08 -11.47 -1.29
N THR A 192 -2.19 -12.22 -0.62
CA THR A 192 -1.37 -13.26 -1.24
C THR A 192 -2.22 -14.36 -1.85
N GLU A 193 -3.27 -14.81 -1.17
CA GLU A 193 -4.19 -15.85 -1.67
C GLU A 193 -5.00 -15.34 -2.86
N VAL A 194 -5.50 -14.11 -2.80
CA VAL A 194 -6.19 -13.46 -3.93
C VAL A 194 -5.27 -13.38 -5.14
N MET A 195 -4.02 -12.92 -4.94
CA MET A 195 -3.00 -12.82 -5.98
C MET A 195 -2.71 -14.19 -6.62
N LEU A 196 -2.48 -15.23 -5.81
CA LEU A 196 -2.21 -16.59 -6.28
C LEU A 196 -3.41 -17.18 -7.02
N ARG A 197 -4.62 -16.97 -6.53
CA ARG A 197 -5.86 -17.43 -7.17
C ARG A 197 -6.04 -16.80 -8.55
N GLN A 198 -5.86 -15.49 -8.68
CA GLN A 198 -5.95 -14.80 -9.96
C GLN A 198 -4.82 -15.25 -10.92
N GLY A 199 -3.61 -15.43 -10.40
CA GLY A 199 -2.47 -15.96 -11.17
C GLY A 199 -2.76 -17.35 -11.74
N ARG A 200 -3.25 -18.29 -10.93
CA ARG A 200 -3.62 -19.65 -11.36
C ARG A 200 -4.70 -19.63 -12.46
N LYS A 201 -5.77 -18.82 -12.28
CA LYS A 201 -6.82 -18.66 -13.30
C LYS A 201 -6.25 -18.10 -14.61
N GLY A 202 -5.33 -17.13 -14.52
CA GLY A 202 -4.66 -16.54 -15.67
C GLY A 202 -3.78 -17.53 -16.42
N LEU A 203 -2.96 -18.29 -15.70
CA LEU A 203 -2.10 -19.32 -16.30
C LEU A 203 -2.92 -20.45 -16.97
N LEU A 204 -4.05 -20.85 -16.38
CA LEU A 204 -4.96 -21.82 -17.01
C LEU A 204 -5.50 -21.29 -18.34
N GLY A 205 -5.92 -20.03 -18.42
CA GLY A 205 -6.38 -19.39 -19.65
C GLY A 205 -5.30 -19.38 -20.74
N LEU A 206 -4.10 -18.94 -20.39
CA LEU A 206 -2.95 -18.93 -21.33
C LEU A 206 -2.53 -20.34 -21.74
N GLY A 207 -2.56 -21.32 -20.82
CA GLY A 207 -2.27 -22.72 -21.14
C GLY A 207 -3.26 -23.32 -22.14
N ILE A 208 -4.57 -23.01 -22.01
CA ILE A 208 -5.58 -23.42 -22.99
C ILE A 208 -5.28 -22.79 -24.36
N ALA A 209 -4.97 -21.50 -24.41
CA ALA A 209 -4.63 -20.79 -25.64
C ALA A 209 -3.37 -21.38 -26.30
N GLN A 210 -2.32 -21.65 -25.51
CA GLN A 210 -1.09 -22.27 -25.99
C GLN A 210 -1.33 -23.64 -26.62
N ASN A 211 -2.08 -24.52 -25.93
CA ASN A 211 -2.40 -25.85 -26.47
C ASN A 211 -3.26 -25.76 -27.74
N ALA A 212 -4.21 -24.83 -27.77
CA ALA A 212 -5.03 -24.57 -28.95
C ALA A 212 -4.20 -24.03 -30.14
N THR A 213 -3.14 -23.24 -29.87
CA THR A 213 -2.22 -22.73 -30.91
C THR A 213 -1.40 -23.86 -31.51
N VAL A 214 -0.87 -24.77 -30.68
CA VAL A 214 -0.16 -25.97 -31.15
C VAL A 214 -1.10 -26.87 -31.97
N PHE A 215 -2.33 -27.06 -31.49
CA PHE A 215 -3.34 -27.88 -32.21
C PHE A 215 -3.72 -27.25 -33.53
N LEU A 216 -3.87 -25.93 -33.61
CA LEU A 216 -4.10 -25.20 -34.86
C LEU A 216 -2.94 -25.40 -35.84
N GLY A 217 -1.69 -25.28 -35.35
CA GLY A 217 -0.50 -25.55 -36.15
C GLY A 217 -0.47 -26.97 -36.69
N LEU A 218 -0.82 -27.96 -35.86
CA LEU A 218 -0.89 -29.36 -36.29
C LEU A 218 -1.93 -29.59 -37.38
N ILE A 219 -3.11 -28.95 -37.25
CA ILE A 219 -4.15 -29.04 -38.29
C ILE A 219 -3.67 -28.41 -39.61
N LEU A 220 -3.03 -27.24 -39.54
CA LEU A 220 -2.52 -26.53 -40.73
C LEU A 220 -1.46 -27.36 -41.47
N PHE A 221 -0.45 -27.86 -40.76
CA PHE A 221 0.63 -28.67 -41.37
C PHE A 221 0.10 -30.04 -41.77
N GLY A 222 -0.73 -30.70 -40.96
CA GLY A 222 -1.28 -31.99 -41.27
C GLY A 222 -2.30 -31.97 -42.43
N ALA A 223 -3.06 -30.87 -42.63
CA ALA A 223 -3.96 -30.71 -43.76
C ALA A 223 -3.23 -30.57 -45.10
N VAL A 224 -2.03 -29.95 -45.10
CA VAL A 224 -1.17 -29.78 -46.25
C VAL A 224 -0.28 -31.01 -46.46
N GLY A 225 0.26 -31.53 -45.33
CA GLY A 225 1.11 -32.73 -45.30
C GLY A 225 0.28 -34.03 -45.18
N SER A 226 0.87 -34.99 -44.48
CA SER A 226 0.25 -36.31 -44.31
C SER A 226 0.20 -36.73 -42.83
N PHE A 227 0.19 -35.79 -41.90
CA PHE A 227 0.36 -36.03 -40.46
C PHE A 227 1.66 -36.84 -40.17
N ALA A 228 2.72 -36.52 -40.88
CA ALA A 228 4.02 -37.11 -40.67
C ALA A 228 4.69 -36.58 -39.41
N ALA A 229 5.75 -37.22 -38.91
CA ALA A 229 6.47 -36.80 -37.73
C ALA A 229 7.02 -35.35 -37.84
N THR A 230 7.35 -34.91 -39.04
CA THR A 230 7.78 -33.54 -39.37
C THR A 230 6.69 -32.49 -39.07
N ASP A 231 5.42 -32.82 -39.33
CA ASP A 231 4.28 -31.91 -39.10
C ASP A 231 4.08 -31.67 -37.61
N PHE A 232 4.26 -32.70 -36.77
CA PHE A 232 4.23 -32.59 -35.31
C PHE A 232 5.40 -31.72 -34.80
N LEU A 233 6.63 -31.89 -35.35
CA LEU A 233 7.78 -31.08 -34.98
C LEU A 233 7.55 -29.60 -35.34
N LEU A 234 7.08 -29.31 -36.54
CA LEU A 234 6.76 -27.95 -36.97
C LEU A 234 5.65 -27.32 -36.13
N ALA A 235 4.57 -28.07 -35.82
CA ALA A 235 3.50 -27.60 -34.95
C ALA A 235 4.01 -27.30 -33.53
N SER A 236 4.97 -28.08 -33.00
CA SER A 236 5.53 -27.87 -31.67
C SER A 236 6.25 -26.53 -31.51
N VAL A 237 6.80 -25.94 -32.60
CA VAL A 237 7.44 -24.62 -32.59
C VAL A 237 6.49 -23.49 -32.22
N PHE A 238 5.18 -23.66 -32.45
CA PHE A 238 4.19 -22.66 -32.04
C PHE A 238 4.11 -22.48 -30.52
N ALA A 239 4.45 -23.51 -29.72
CA ALA A 239 4.42 -23.40 -28.26
C ALA A 239 5.42 -22.36 -27.72
N PRO A 240 6.75 -22.44 -28.00
CA PRO A 240 7.71 -21.46 -27.54
C PRO A 240 7.45 -20.06 -28.15
N LEU A 241 6.99 -19.97 -29.40
CA LEU A 241 6.62 -18.70 -30.02
C LEU A 241 5.45 -18.03 -29.30
N PHE A 242 4.40 -18.79 -28.97
CA PHE A 242 3.27 -18.27 -28.18
C PHE A 242 3.70 -17.81 -26.79
N LEU A 243 4.56 -18.60 -26.10
CA LEU A 243 5.10 -18.23 -24.80
C LEU A 243 5.93 -16.95 -24.87
N ALA A 244 6.84 -16.85 -25.86
CA ALA A 244 7.67 -15.66 -26.06
C ALA A 244 6.81 -14.41 -26.31
N PHE A 245 5.81 -14.52 -27.18
CA PHE A 245 4.87 -13.44 -27.47
C PHE A 245 4.06 -13.04 -26.23
N SER A 246 3.51 -14.02 -25.52
CA SER A 246 2.73 -13.78 -24.31
C SER A 246 3.56 -13.11 -23.21
N MET A 247 4.80 -13.58 -23.02
CA MET A 247 5.74 -13.00 -22.08
C MET A 247 6.08 -11.54 -22.44
N PHE A 248 6.40 -11.28 -23.71
CA PHE A 248 6.65 -9.95 -24.22
C PHE A 248 5.48 -9.00 -23.95
N ALA A 249 4.24 -9.43 -24.30
CA ALA A 249 3.04 -8.63 -24.11
C ALA A 249 2.76 -8.34 -22.62
N LEU A 250 2.97 -9.34 -21.74
CA LEU A 250 2.80 -9.17 -20.29
C LEU A 250 3.82 -8.16 -19.72
N MET A 251 5.09 -8.29 -20.08
CA MET A 251 6.14 -7.40 -19.61
C MET A 251 5.95 -5.96 -20.09
N TYR A 252 5.58 -5.77 -21.36
CA TYR A 252 5.29 -4.46 -21.90
C TYR A 252 4.11 -3.79 -21.16
N ASN A 253 3.01 -4.53 -20.98
CA ASN A 253 1.84 -4.03 -20.24
C ASN A 253 2.16 -3.71 -18.78
N ASP A 254 3.06 -4.46 -18.15
CA ASP A 254 3.52 -4.22 -16.78
C ASP A 254 4.26 -2.88 -16.66
N LEU A 255 5.20 -2.61 -17.57
CA LEU A 255 5.90 -1.33 -17.64
C LEU A 255 4.94 -0.15 -17.85
N ILE A 256 3.97 -0.27 -18.76
CA ILE A 256 2.92 0.74 -18.96
C ILE A 256 2.11 0.97 -17.68
N PHE A 257 1.71 -0.10 -17.01
CA PHE A 257 0.93 -0.03 -15.78
C PHE A 257 1.68 0.72 -14.67
N LEU A 258 2.94 0.33 -14.42
CA LEU A 258 3.78 0.98 -13.40
C LEU A 258 4.04 2.46 -13.71
N ARG A 259 4.34 2.79 -14.98
CA ARG A 259 4.47 4.18 -15.40
C ARG A 259 3.21 5.00 -15.13
N ASN A 260 2.05 4.44 -15.44
CA ASN A 260 0.77 5.13 -15.22
C ASN A 260 0.45 5.24 -13.72
N ARG A 261 0.86 4.27 -12.89
CA ARG A 261 0.76 4.35 -11.43
C ARG A 261 1.54 5.53 -10.88
N VAL A 262 2.82 5.68 -11.28
CA VAL A 262 3.65 6.83 -10.89
C VAL A 262 3.01 8.15 -11.30
N LYS A 263 2.48 8.24 -12.52
CA LYS A 263 1.78 9.45 -13.00
C LYS A 263 0.55 9.79 -12.15
N ARG A 264 -0.25 8.78 -11.77
CA ARG A 264 -1.43 9.02 -10.90
C ARG A 264 -1.02 9.45 -9.50
N ALA A 265 -0.02 8.77 -8.92
CA ALA A 265 0.49 9.16 -7.60
C ALA A 265 1.00 10.61 -7.60
N TRP A 266 1.66 11.04 -8.68
CA TRP A 266 2.06 12.43 -8.88
C TRP A 266 0.86 13.38 -8.92
N ALA A 267 -0.15 13.08 -9.74
CA ALA A 267 -1.35 13.90 -9.84
C ALA A 267 -2.08 14.06 -8.49
N ASN A 268 -2.11 13.00 -7.65
CA ASN A 268 -2.67 13.08 -6.30
C ASN A 268 -1.89 14.05 -5.41
N ILE A 269 -0.55 14.05 -5.49
CA ILE A 269 0.30 15.02 -4.78
C ILE A 269 0.00 16.45 -5.26
N GLU A 270 -0.11 16.68 -6.57
CA GLU A 270 -0.44 18.00 -7.12
C GLU A 270 -1.79 18.52 -6.61
N VAL A 271 -2.81 17.66 -6.56
CA VAL A 271 -4.15 18.02 -6.02
C VAL A 271 -4.06 18.37 -4.53
N SER A 272 -3.36 17.57 -3.73
CA SER A 272 -3.19 17.83 -2.30
C SER A 272 -2.41 19.10 -2.04
N LEU A 273 -1.34 19.36 -2.80
CA LEU A 273 -0.60 20.62 -2.73
C LEU A 273 -1.48 21.82 -3.10
N LYS A 274 -2.32 21.71 -4.13
CA LYS A 274 -3.24 22.78 -4.49
C LYS A 274 -4.22 23.10 -3.35
N LYS A 275 -4.81 22.08 -2.71
CA LYS A 275 -5.65 22.28 -1.52
C LYS A 275 -4.91 23.03 -0.40
N ARG A 276 -3.62 22.70 -0.19
CA ARG A 276 -2.79 23.41 0.80
C ARG A 276 -2.52 24.86 0.41
N CYS A 277 -2.26 25.11 -0.87
CA CYS A 277 -2.07 26.44 -1.39
C CYS A 277 -3.28 27.35 -1.17
N ASP A 278 -4.48 26.77 -1.26
CA ASP A 278 -5.75 27.48 -1.03
C ASP A 278 -5.93 27.88 0.46
N LEU A 279 -5.16 27.30 1.39
CA LEU A 279 -5.16 27.70 2.80
C LEU A 279 -4.14 28.81 3.14
N ILE A 280 -3.18 29.10 2.27
CA ILE A 280 -2.15 30.13 2.55
C ILE A 280 -2.78 31.51 2.83
N PRO A 281 -3.84 31.97 2.14
CA PRO A 281 -4.52 33.23 2.48
C PRO A 281 -5.11 33.23 3.90
N ASN A 282 -5.65 32.10 4.34
CA ASN A 282 -6.18 31.96 5.71
C ASN A 282 -5.06 32.03 6.74
N LEU A 283 -3.92 31.37 6.46
CA LEU A 283 -2.71 31.45 7.29
C LEU A 283 -2.22 32.90 7.40
N GLU A 284 -2.15 33.63 6.28
CA GLU A 284 -1.75 35.04 6.25
C GLU A 284 -2.67 35.91 7.13
N GLN A 285 -3.99 35.65 7.09
CA GLN A 285 -4.95 36.38 7.91
C GLN A 285 -4.74 36.11 9.40
N VAL A 286 -4.55 34.83 9.80
CA VAL A 286 -4.25 34.44 11.19
C VAL A 286 -2.96 35.09 11.68
N VAL A 287 -1.88 35.01 10.90
CA VAL A 287 -0.59 35.61 11.26
C VAL A 287 -0.70 37.12 11.41
N LYS A 288 -1.39 37.81 10.51
CA LYS A 288 -1.61 39.27 10.60
C LYS A 288 -2.43 39.69 11.82
N SER A 289 -3.41 38.88 12.23
CA SER A 289 -4.29 39.20 13.34
C SER A 289 -3.63 39.03 14.70
N TYR A 290 -2.78 38.00 14.86
CA TYR A 290 -2.25 37.59 16.16
C TYR A 290 -0.72 37.69 16.29
N LEU A 291 -0.01 37.70 15.18
CA LEU A 291 1.46 37.69 15.13
C LEU A 291 2.01 38.88 14.32
N SER A 292 1.31 40.01 14.32
CA SER A 292 1.73 41.21 13.57
C SER A 292 3.09 41.77 13.99
N HIS A 293 3.52 41.47 15.21
CA HIS A 293 4.83 41.88 15.75
C HIS A 293 5.98 40.97 15.31
N GLU A 294 5.67 39.79 14.77
CA GLU A 294 6.64 38.78 14.34
C GLU A 294 6.99 38.94 12.84
N GLN A 295 7.82 39.92 12.49
CA GLN A 295 8.19 40.22 11.08
C GLN A 295 8.77 39.00 10.35
N GLY A 296 9.57 38.16 11.03
CA GLY A 296 10.20 36.99 10.43
C GLY A 296 9.20 35.89 10.01
N ILE A 297 7.98 35.87 10.55
CA ILE A 297 6.91 34.98 10.11
C ILE A 297 6.17 35.56 8.93
N LEU A 298 5.84 36.86 8.97
CA LEU A 298 5.19 37.53 7.86
C LEU A 298 5.99 37.41 6.56
N GLU A 299 7.32 37.59 6.62
CA GLU A 299 8.20 37.38 5.47
C GLU A 299 8.16 35.95 4.93
N LYS A 300 8.14 34.95 5.80
CA LYS A 300 8.07 33.54 5.37
C LYS A 300 6.72 33.17 4.76
N VAL A 301 5.62 33.68 5.30
CA VAL A 301 4.29 33.53 4.70
C VAL A 301 4.26 34.19 3.32
N ALA A 302 4.84 35.38 3.17
CA ALA A 302 4.93 36.06 1.88
C ALA A 302 5.80 35.30 0.87
N GLN A 303 6.93 34.73 1.30
CA GLN A 303 7.78 33.86 0.48
C GLN A 303 7.05 32.61 0.02
N LEU A 304 6.39 31.89 0.95
CA LEU A 304 5.60 30.71 0.64
C LEU A 304 4.48 31.05 -0.36
N ARG A 305 3.76 32.15 -0.14
CA ARG A 305 2.73 32.64 -1.05
C ARG A 305 3.29 32.91 -2.45
N SER A 306 4.44 33.59 -2.56
CA SER A 306 5.07 33.90 -3.84
C SER A 306 5.55 32.66 -4.61
N SER A 307 5.96 31.60 -3.89
CA SER A 307 6.42 30.35 -4.51
C SER A 307 5.29 29.52 -5.10
N VAL A 308 4.04 29.80 -4.72
CA VAL A 308 2.85 29.00 -5.06
C VAL A 308 1.86 29.73 -5.97
N ILE A 309 1.70 31.06 -5.81
CA ILE A 309 0.73 31.85 -6.60
C ILE A 309 1.02 31.73 -8.09
N GLY A 310 -0.04 31.46 -8.87
CA GLY A 310 0.00 31.41 -10.32
C GLY A 310 0.56 30.11 -10.92
N LYS A 311 0.96 29.13 -10.11
CA LYS A 311 1.41 27.84 -10.61
C LYS A 311 0.24 26.87 -10.76
N SER A 312 0.06 26.34 -11.96
CA SER A 312 -0.91 25.29 -12.26
C SER A 312 -0.33 23.88 -12.14
N THR A 313 1.01 23.73 -12.22
CA THR A 313 1.74 22.48 -12.14
C THR A 313 3.04 22.67 -11.36
N PHE A 314 3.47 21.64 -10.65
CA PHE A 314 4.72 21.62 -9.88
C PHE A 314 5.68 20.57 -10.43
N SER A 315 6.97 20.88 -10.46
CA SER A 315 8.02 19.89 -10.65
C SER A 315 8.40 19.23 -9.31
N PRO A 316 8.97 18.01 -9.29
CA PRO A 316 9.39 17.36 -8.04
C PRO A 316 10.31 18.20 -7.16
N SER A 317 11.23 18.99 -7.75
CA SER A 317 12.12 19.88 -7.02
C SER A 317 11.41 21.11 -6.41
N GLU A 318 10.38 21.61 -7.08
CA GLU A 318 9.56 22.71 -6.55
C GLU A 318 8.67 22.24 -5.41
N VAL A 319 8.11 21.02 -5.52
CA VAL A 319 7.36 20.38 -4.43
C VAL A 319 8.21 20.26 -3.18
N ASP A 320 9.43 19.71 -3.29
CA ASP A 320 10.37 19.59 -2.16
C ASP A 320 10.68 20.96 -1.53
N THR A 321 10.81 22.02 -2.34
CA THR A 321 11.09 23.38 -1.86
C THR A 321 9.88 23.97 -1.11
N VAL A 322 8.68 23.90 -1.70
CA VAL A 322 7.44 24.42 -1.09
C VAL A 322 7.16 23.72 0.24
N MET A 323 7.24 22.39 0.26
CA MET A 323 7.01 21.60 1.47
C MET A 323 8.06 21.90 2.56
N GLY A 324 9.32 22.09 2.18
CA GLY A 324 10.37 22.48 3.11
C GLY A 324 10.10 23.84 3.75
N GLN A 325 9.68 24.84 2.96
CA GLN A 325 9.32 26.18 3.46
C GLN A 325 8.12 26.12 4.41
N GLU A 326 7.10 25.35 4.05
CA GLU A 326 5.90 25.18 4.84
C GLU A 326 6.17 24.49 6.19
N LEU A 327 6.97 23.43 6.20
CA LEU A 327 7.36 22.74 7.45
C LEU A 327 8.11 23.66 8.42
N VAL A 328 9.05 24.47 7.91
CA VAL A 328 9.77 25.46 8.72
C VAL A 328 8.81 26.51 9.29
N LEU A 329 7.82 26.94 8.50
CA LEU A 329 6.80 27.89 8.95
C LEU A 329 5.88 27.29 10.01
N SER A 330 5.37 26.08 9.79
CA SER A 330 4.53 25.35 10.74
C SER A 330 5.24 25.15 12.08
N ASN A 331 6.48 24.69 12.08
CA ASN A 331 7.27 24.51 13.29
C ASN A 331 7.47 25.83 14.07
N LYS A 332 7.67 26.95 13.37
CA LYS A 332 7.76 28.27 14.01
C LYS A 332 6.43 28.71 14.65
N ILE A 333 5.32 28.49 13.95
CA ILE A 333 3.98 28.84 14.49
C ILE A 333 3.67 27.95 15.70
N PHE A 334 4.03 26.66 15.67
CA PHE A 334 3.89 25.77 16.84
C PHE A 334 4.70 26.26 18.04
N ALA A 335 5.95 26.65 17.83
CA ALA A 335 6.81 27.17 18.89
C ALA A 335 6.26 28.48 19.51
N LEU A 336 5.71 29.36 18.68
CA LEU A 336 5.10 30.63 19.17
C LEU A 336 3.78 30.39 19.90
N ARG A 337 2.98 29.39 19.50
CA ARG A 337 1.77 29.02 20.23
C ARG A 337 2.05 28.69 21.71
N GLU A 338 3.19 28.07 21.99
CA GLU A 338 3.60 27.79 23.37
C GLU A 338 4.02 29.08 24.12
N ALA A 339 4.53 30.07 23.41
CA ALA A 339 4.97 31.35 23.98
C ALA A 339 3.83 32.37 24.21
N TYR A 340 2.73 32.27 23.44
CA TYR A 340 1.59 33.19 23.49
C TYR A 340 0.30 32.49 23.93
N PRO A 341 -0.14 32.65 25.20
CA PRO A 341 -1.33 31.98 25.74
C PRO A 341 -2.62 32.33 25.01
N ASP A 342 -2.76 33.57 24.54
CA ASP A 342 -3.94 34.04 23.79
C ASP A 342 -4.08 33.34 22.45
N LEU A 343 -2.97 33.01 21.82
CA LEU A 343 -2.93 32.24 20.57
C LEU A 343 -3.33 30.77 20.81
N LYS A 344 -2.95 30.21 21.95
CA LYS A 344 -3.27 28.85 22.37
C LYS A 344 -4.75 28.66 22.67
N ALA A 345 -5.42 29.70 23.21
CA ALA A 345 -6.82 29.67 23.58
C ALA A 345 -7.79 29.95 22.41
N ASN A 346 -7.28 30.28 21.22
CA ASN A 346 -8.11 30.66 20.09
C ASN A 346 -8.52 29.44 19.24
N GLU A 347 -9.82 29.12 19.22
CA GLU A 347 -10.37 27.98 18.48
C GLU A 347 -10.09 28.04 16.97
N MET A 348 -10.05 29.22 16.34
CA MET A 348 -9.77 29.39 14.92
C MET A 348 -8.32 29.00 14.58
N VAL A 349 -7.37 29.38 15.44
CA VAL A 349 -5.97 29.00 15.31
C VAL A 349 -5.79 27.49 15.51
N GLU A 350 -6.48 26.93 16.49
CA GLU A 350 -6.45 25.51 16.77
C GLU A 350 -7.01 24.68 15.60
N ASP A 351 -8.18 25.03 15.07
CA ASP A 351 -8.80 24.36 13.91
C ASP A 351 -7.88 24.47 12.67
N PHE A 352 -7.32 25.66 12.43
CA PHE A 352 -6.37 25.84 11.34
C PHE A 352 -5.14 24.94 11.48
N MET A 353 -4.51 24.88 12.65
CA MET A 353 -3.34 24.04 12.90
C MET A 353 -3.65 22.55 12.79
N ASN A 354 -4.83 22.13 13.26
CA ASN A 354 -5.30 20.75 13.11
C ASN A 354 -5.54 20.36 11.65
N ARG A 355 -6.07 21.29 10.83
CA ARG A 355 -6.22 21.08 9.37
C ARG A 355 -4.86 20.98 8.70
N LEU A 356 -3.94 21.84 9.05
CA LEU A 356 -2.58 21.84 8.50
C LEU A 356 -1.84 20.52 8.82
N ALA A 357 -1.90 20.07 10.07
CA ALA A 357 -1.29 18.81 10.51
C ALA A 357 -1.89 17.60 9.79
N ARG A 358 -3.23 17.55 9.63
CA ARG A 358 -3.90 16.49 8.86
C ARG A 358 -3.42 16.45 7.41
N MET A 359 -3.33 17.61 6.74
CA MET A 359 -2.87 17.69 5.35
C MET A 359 -1.38 17.35 5.22
N GLU A 360 -0.56 17.64 6.22
CA GLU A 360 0.85 17.25 6.23
C GLU A 360 1.01 15.72 6.26
N ASN A 361 0.25 15.05 7.11
CA ASN A 361 0.21 13.59 7.15
C ASN A 361 -0.29 13.00 5.82
N GLU A 362 -1.34 13.58 5.23
CA GLU A 362 -1.87 13.15 3.93
C GLU A 362 -0.81 13.24 2.83
N VAL A 363 -0.13 14.37 2.71
CA VAL A 363 0.93 14.55 1.70
C VAL A 363 2.13 13.66 1.97
N SER A 364 2.50 13.45 3.22
CA SER A 364 3.60 12.56 3.61
C SER A 364 3.32 11.11 3.16
N MET A 365 2.09 10.62 3.37
CA MET A 365 1.68 9.29 2.89
C MET A 365 1.64 9.20 1.37
N MET A 366 1.12 10.23 0.68
CA MET A 366 1.11 10.27 -0.79
C MET A 366 2.52 10.26 -1.38
N ARG A 367 3.48 10.93 -0.72
CA ARG A 367 4.90 10.91 -1.12
C ARG A 367 5.54 9.53 -0.95
N ALA A 368 5.29 8.89 0.18
CA ALA A 368 5.76 7.53 0.40
C ALA A 368 5.24 6.60 -0.71
N GLY A 369 3.94 6.67 -1.03
CA GLY A 369 3.34 5.92 -2.12
C GLY A 369 3.88 6.26 -3.52
N TYR A 370 4.23 7.54 -3.78
CA TYR A 370 4.86 7.97 -5.02
C TYR A 370 6.28 7.42 -5.14
N ASN A 371 7.10 7.52 -4.08
CA ASN A 371 8.47 7.01 -4.07
C ASN A 371 8.51 5.49 -4.21
N ASP A 372 7.63 4.76 -3.50
CA ASP A 372 7.45 3.31 -3.68
C ASP A 372 7.08 2.96 -5.12
N GLY A 373 6.15 3.72 -5.72
CA GLY A 373 5.78 3.57 -7.12
C GLY A 373 6.96 3.75 -8.08
N ILE A 374 7.83 4.75 -7.83
CA ILE A 374 9.04 5.00 -8.63
C ILE A 374 10.05 3.86 -8.45
N GLU A 375 10.33 3.46 -7.21
CA GLU A 375 11.28 2.41 -6.91
C GLU A 375 10.89 1.10 -7.60
N ARG A 376 9.62 0.73 -7.51
CA ARG A 376 9.09 -0.46 -8.18
C ARG A 376 9.16 -0.35 -9.71
N TYR A 377 8.81 0.82 -10.27
CA TYR A 377 8.93 1.07 -11.71
C TYR A 377 10.38 1.00 -12.18
N ARG A 378 11.32 1.60 -11.45
CA ARG A 378 12.76 1.57 -11.71
C ARG A 378 13.32 0.15 -11.63
N THR A 379 12.96 -0.60 -10.60
CA THR A 379 13.37 -2.00 -10.41
C THR A 379 12.94 -2.86 -11.58
N VAL A 380 11.68 -2.74 -12.04
CA VAL A 380 11.19 -3.51 -13.18
C VAL A 380 11.87 -3.08 -14.49
N MET A 381 12.10 -1.77 -14.69
CA MET A 381 12.82 -1.26 -15.87
C MET A 381 14.28 -1.77 -15.98
N GLN A 382 14.93 -2.05 -14.85
CA GLN A 382 16.32 -2.49 -14.78
C GLN A 382 16.48 -4.01 -14.77
N ARG A 383 15.41 -4.74 -14.48
CA ARG A 383 15.41 -6.20 -14.40
C ARG A 383 15.50 -6.82 -15.80
N PHE A 384 16.26 -7.90 -15.94
CA PHE A 384 16.26 -8.72 -17.16
C PHE A 384 15.04 -9.68 -17.14
N PRO A 385 14.33 -9.85 -18.27
CA PRO A 385 14.57 -9.28 -19.60
C PRO A 385 13.86 -7.94 -19.89
N GLU A 386 13.10 -7.36 -18.93
CA GLU A 386 12.32 -6.13 -19.08
C GLU A 386 13.19 -4.92 -19.49
N VAL A 387 14.46 -4.88 -19.11
CA VAL A 387 15.40 -3.80 -19.48
C VAL A 387 15.57 -3.64 -21.00
N ILE A 388 15.44 -4.73 -21.75
CA ILE A 388 15.51 -4.71 -23.21
C ILE A 388 14.29 -3.95 -23.75
N LEU A 389 13.10 -4.28 -23.26
CA LEU A 389 11.86 -3.63 -23.64
C LEU A 389 11.82 -2.16 -23.22
N ALA A 390 12.29 -1.87 -21.99
CA ALA A 390 12.34 -0.51 -21.48
C ALA A 390 13.19 0.40 -22.39
N LYS A 391 14.36 -0.08 -22.84
CA LYS A 391 15.22 0.65 -23.78
C LYS A 391 14.58 0.76 -25.16
N MET A 392 14.02 -0.32 -25.69
CA MET A 392 13.43 -0.39 -27.03
C MET A 392 12.23 0.56 -27.16
N PHE A 393 11.39 0.66 -26.15
CA PHE A 393 10.19 1.51 -26.14
C PHE A 393 10.39 2.88 -25.46
N GLY A 394 11.61 3.22 -25.10
CA GLY A 394 11.95 4.54 -24.59
C GLY A 394 11.32 4.89 -23.23
N PHE A 395 11.17 3.90 -22.34
CA PHE A 395 10.77 4.17 -20.96
C PHE A 395 11.88 4.93 -20.24
N LYS A 396 11.51 6.03 -19.56
CA LYS A 396 12.45 6.91 -18.86
C LYS A 396 12.25 6.82 -17.36
N ASP A 397 13.36 6.91 -16.62
CA ASP A 397 13.35 7.01 -15.16
C ASP A 397 12.64 8.29 -14.69
N GLN A 398 12.02 8.22 -13.52
CA GLN A 398 11.34 9.33 -12.86
C GLN A 398 12.14 9.74 -11.61
N LYS A 399 12.11 11.04 -11.29
CA LYS A 399 12.78 11.56 -10.10
C LYS A 399 11.94 11.31 -8.86
N SER A 400 12.55 10.68 -7.83
CA SER A 400 11.95 10.55 -6.51
C SER A 400 11.93 11.90 -5.77
N LEU A 401 10.96 12.07 -4.87
CA LEU A 401 10.93 13.17 -3.93
C LEU A 401 11.89 12.86 -2.76
N THR A 402 12.87 13.75 -2.54
CA THR A 402 13.86 13.60 -1.46
C THR A 402 13.70 14.74 -0.47
N PHE A 403 13.63 14.45 0.82
CA PHE A 403 13.87 15.47 1.83
C PHE A 403 15.38 15.66 2.05
N LYS A 404 15.81 16.89 2.10
CA LYS A 404 17.10 17.19 2.71
C LYS A 404 16.98 16.86 4.20
N SER A 405 17.89 16.02 4.70
CA SER A 405 17.95 15.56 6.10
C SER A 405 18.07 16.67 7.14
N ASP A 406 18.42 17.90 6.70
CA ASP A 406 18.59 19.07 7.56
C ASP A 406 17.29 19.55 8.25
N ILE A 407 16.12 19.08 7.79
CA ILE A 407 14.80 19.49 8.32
C ILE A 407 14.42 18.70 9.58
N ARG A 408 15.13 17.62 9.92
CA ARG A 408 14.92 16.83 11.17
C ARG A 408 15.64 17.39 12.39
N GLN A 409 16.44 18.46 12.24
CA GLN A 409 17.03 19.12 13.40
C GLN A 409 15.94 19.95 14.09
N VAL A 410 15.66 19.61 15.34
CA VAL A 410 14.86 20.45 16.23
C VAL A 410 15.46 21.87 16.19
N PRO A 411 14.71 22.92 15.84
CA PRO A 411 15.26 24.26 15.79
C PRO A 411 15.82 24.62 17.16
N LYS A 412 17.12 24.87 17.25
CA LYS A 412 17.68 25.53 18.43
C LYS A 412 17.10 26.94 18.46
N ILE A 413 16.26 27.19 19.43
CA ILE A 413 15.75 28.53 19.71
C ILE A 413 16.92 29.27 20.37
N GLU A 414 17.61 30.11 19.60
CA GLU A 414 18.48 31.14 20.16
C GLU A 414 17.55 32.25 20.64
N LEU A 415 17.21 32.20 21.92
CA LEU A 415 16.63 33.35 22.62
C LEU A 415 17.76 34.39 22.73
N ASN A 416 17.67 35.45 21.96
CA ASN A 416 18.51 36.63 22.16
C ASN A 416 18.21 37.20 23.55
N PRO A 417 19.17 37.25 24.48
CA PRO A 417 18.95 37.86 25.80
C PRO A 417 19.34 39.33 25.79
N ASP A 418 18.92 40.10 24.83
CA ASP A 418 19.12 41.55 24.82
C ASP A 418 17.78 42.26 24.68
N GLU A 419 17.17 42.53 25.83
CA GLU A 419 16.37 43.72 26.16
C GLU A 419 15.78 43.54 27.56
N THR A 420 16.68 43.64 28.59
CA THR A 420 16.22 44.03 29.91
C THR A 420 16.88 45.34 30.26
N GLU A 421 16.08 46.40 30.24
CA GLU A 421 16.41 47.72 30.72
C GLU A 421 17.09 47.66 32.10
N THR A 422 18.26 48.32 32.15
CA THR A 422 18.97 48.75 33.35
C THR A 422 18.06 49.46 34.32
N ARG A 423 17.92 48.91 35.53
CA ARG A 423 17.73 49.71 36.75
C ARG A 423 18.88 49.45 37.68
N ASP A 424 19.63 50.50 37.80
CA ASP A 424 20.75 50.82 38.62
C ASP A 424 20.48 50.61 40.11
N THR A 425 21.30 49.85 40.80
CA THR A 425 21.74 50.17 42.19
C THR A 425 23.06 49.42 42.42
N GLY A 426 24.08 50.22 42.61
CA GLY A 426 25.44 49.78 42.86
C GLY A 426 25.67 49.08 44.19
N GLU A 427 26.67 48.24 44.19
CA GLU A 427 27.66 48.16 45.26
C GLU A 427 28.88 47.38 44.78
N GLU A 428 30.02 48.11 44.77
CA GLU A 428 31.37 47.58 44.57
C GLU A 428 31.72 46.59 45.68
N LEU A 429 32.36 45.48 45.34
CA LEU A 429 33.50 45.01 46.14
C LEU A 429 34.49 44.18 45.32
N SER A 430 35.61 44.78 45.12
CA SER A 430 36.86 44.24 44.62
C SER A 430 37.32 42.97 45.32
N ARG A 431 37.99 42.05 44.59
CA ARG A 431 39.35 41.57 44.88
C ARG A 431 39.93 40.65 43.84
N GLN A 432 41.18 40.83 43.60
CA GLN A 432 42.07 40.20 42.63
C GLN A 432 42.53 38.79 43.02
N PRO A 433 43.44 38.18 42.24
CA PRO A 433 43.49 36.73 41.95
C PRO A 433 44.53 36.02 42.84
N VAL A 434 44.42 34.70 42.94
CA VAL A 434 45.50 33.83 43.41
C VAL A 434 45.61 32.62 42.46
N GLU A 435 46.92 32.41 42.18
CA GLU A 435 47.50 31.40 41.31
C GLU A 435 47.38 29.95 41.83
N ASP A 436 47.50 29.04 40.88
CA ASP A 436 48.10 27.69 40.85
C ASP A 436 47.78 26.64 41.91
N GLY A 437 47.40 25.46 41.37
CA GLY A 437 47.44 24.20 42.09
C GLY A 437 46.76 23.04 41.45
N GLU A 438 47.49 22.36 40.57
CA GLU A 438 47.47 20.91 40.29
C GLU A 438 46.20 20.07 40.32
N GLY A 439 45.89 19.47 39.14
CA GLY A 439 45.88 18.04 38.92
C GLY A 439 44.81 17.17 39.58
N GLY A 440 43.89 16.66 38.80
CA GLY A 440 43.27 15.38 39.11
C GLY A 440 41.89 15.43 39.71
N LYS A 441 40.87 15.84 38.92
CA LYS A 441 39.45 15.50 39.15
C LYS A 441 38.54 15.83 37.96
N LYS A 442 39.05 15.82 36.74
CA LYS A 442 38.20 16.02 35.53
C LYS A 442 37.62 14.75 34.91
N ASP A 443 38.12 13.56 35.30
CA ASP A 443 37.70 12.30 34.67
C ASP A 443 36.51 11.62 35.36
N GLU A 444 36.20 11.93 36.60
CA GLU A 444 35.05 11.34 37.29
C GLU A 444 33.72 12.07 37.00
N VAL A 445 33.73 13.38 36.80
CA VAL A 445 32.53 14.17 36.47
C VAL A 445 32.08 13.94 35.02
N ALA A 446 33.04 13.65 34.12
CA ALA A 446 32.71 13.29 32.74
C ALA A 446 32.11 11.89 32.61
N LYS A 447 32.40 10.97 33.53
CA LYS A 447 31.78 9.64 33.56
C LYS A 447 30.37 9.65 34.18
N GLU A 448 30.10 10.45 35.18
CA GLU A 448 28.76 10.60 35.77
C GLU A 448 27.78 11.36 34.87
N VAL A 449 28.23 12.32 34.07
CA VAL A 449 27.39 13.04 33.11
C VAL A 449 27.09 12.18 31.89
N ASN A 450 28.00 11.29 31.45
CA ASN A 450 27.76 10.35 30.37
C ASN A 450 26.87 9.15 30.80
N GLN A 451 26.92 8.76 32.07
CA GLN A 451 26.06 7.68 32.58
C GLN A 451 24.63 8.14 32.82
N LYS A 452 24.39 9.42 33.18
CA LYS A 452 23.02 9.99 33.25
C LYS A 452 22.41 10.37 31.90
N ALA A 453 23.21 10.51 30.85
CA ALA A 453 22.73 10.77 29.50
C ALA A 453 22.35 9.47 28.74
N SER A 454 22.81 8.30 29.21
CA SER A 454 22.45 6.99 28.60
C SER A 454 21.16 6.39 29.15
N ASP A 455 20.63 6.87 30.26
CA ASP A 455 19.44 6.31 30.92
C ASP A 455 18.09 6.88 30.42
N SER A 456 18.07 7.70 29.34
CA SER A 456 16.83 8.34 28.88
C SER A 456 16.49 8.18 27.39
N ILE A 457 17.22 7.38 26.62
CA ILE A 457 16.90 7.10 25.22
C ILE A 457 16.44 5.64 25.14
N GLN A 458 15.11 5.42 25.19
CA GLN A 458 14.56 4.13 24.79
C GLN A 458 14.75 3.98 23.28
N PRO A 459 15.44 2.93 22.82
CA PRO A 459 15.64 2.71 21.39
C PRO A 459 14.30 2.43 20.70
N SER A 460 14.00 3.18 19.64
CA SER A 460 12.74 3.07 18.91
C SER A 460 12.72 1.94 17.88
N GLU A 461 13.90 1.49 17.45
CA GLU A 461 14.06 0.43 16.44
C GLU A 461 15.26 -0.45 16.81
N ILE A 462 15.00 -1.74 17.04
CA ILE A 462 16.02 -2.71 17.43
C ILE A 462 16.01 -3.85 16.43
N TYR A 463 17.16 -4.21 15.91
CA TYR A 463 17.35 -5.36 15.04
C TYR A 463 17.95 -6.51 15.83
N LEU A 464 17.48 -7.73 15.59
CA LEU A 464 18.01 -8.96 16.19
C LEU A 464 18.75 -9.78 15.14
N HIS A 465 19.77 -10.53 15.55
CA HIS A 465 20.52 -11.43 14.67
C HIS A 465 20.65 -12.80 15.32
N LYS A 466 20.22 -13.84 14.56
CA LYS A 466 20.26 -15.23 15.00
C LYS A 466 20.61 -16.14 13.82
N GLN A 467 21.54 -17.06 14.00
CA GLN A 467 21.93 -18.08 13.01
C GLN A 467 22.31 -17.55 11.61
N GLY A 468 22.85 -16.33 11.54
CA GLY A 468 23.28 -15.72 10.27
C GLY A 468 22.23 -14.88 9.59
N GLU A 469 21.02 -14.77 10.12
CA GLU A 469 19.93 -13.95 9.59
C GLU A 469 19.61 -12.77 10.53
N GLN A 470 19.21 -11.64 9.93
CA GLN A 470 18.81 -10.42 10.63
C GLN A 470 17.29 -10.29 10.63
N TYR A 471 16.72 -9.96 11.79
CA TYR A 471 15.28 -9.80 12.03
C TYR A 471 14.99 -8.39 12.57
N GLY A 472 13.82 -7.85 12.31
CA GLY A 472 13.39 -6.54 12.79
C GLY A 472 13.06 -5.54 11.68
N PRO A 473 12.83 -4.25 12.00
CA PRO A 473 12.99 -3.64 13.33
C PRO A 473 11.91 -4.01 14.34
N TYR A 474 12.28 -4.15 15.62
CA TYR A 474 11.39 -4.45 16.73
C TYR A 474 11.40 -3.33 17.77
N SER A 475 10.28 -3.13 18.47
CA SER A 475 10.21 -2.31 19.69
C SER A 475 10.63 -3.14 20.92
N LEU A 476 11.01 -2.49 22.02
CA LEU A 476 11.36 -3.16 23.28
C LEU A 476 10.30 -4.19 23.70
N LYS A 477 9.02 -3.82 23.65
CA LYS A 477 7.92 -4.70 24.02
C LYS A 477 7.82 -5.96 23.14
N GLN A 478 8.05 -5.83 21.84
CA GLN A 478 8.08 -6.98 20.93
C GLN A 478 9.26 -7.92 21.22
N ILE A 479 10.40 -7.36 21.65
CA ILE A 479 11.56 -8.17 22.07
C ILE A 479 11.25 -8.92 23.36
N GLU A 480 10.59 -8.30 24.33
CA GLU A 480 10.12 -8.97 25.56
C GLU A 480 9.19 -10.14 25.21
N ASP A 481 8.23 -9.95 24.28
CA ASP A 481 7.34 -11.00 23.81
C ASP A 481 8.11 -12.15 23.10
N LEU A 482 9.12 -11.83 22.28
CA LEU A 482 9.98 -12.81 21.58
C LEU A 482 10.90 -13.60 22.53
N LEU A 483 11.31 -12.99 23.64
CA LEU A 483 12.06 -13.68 24.70
C LEU A 483 11.15 -14.62 25.51
N ILE A 484 9.91 -14.21 25.78
CA ILE A 484 8.91 -15.05 26.45
C ILE A 484 8.52 -16.26 25.58
N SER A 485 8.39 -16.08 24.27
CA SER A 485 8.09 -17.19 23.33
C SER A 485 9.28 -18.11 23.09
N LYS A 486 10.47 -17.76 23.58
CA LYS A 486 11.76 -18.45 23.38
C LYS A 486 12.22 -18.51 21.91
N ASP A 487 11.70 -17.63 21.06
CA ASP A 487 12.15 -17.49 19.69
C ASP A 487 13.56 -16.89 19.63
N PHE A 488 13.88 -16.01 20.58
CA PHE A 488 15.21 -15.44 20.81
C PHE A 488 15.64 -15.67 22.26
N THR A 489 16.95 -15.55 22.49
CA THR A 489 17.58 -15.69 23.81
C THR A 489 18.35 -14.41 24.19
N LEU A 490 18.66 -14.23 25.47
CA LEU A 490 19.45 -13.11 25.96
C LEU A 490 20.88 -13.08 25.42
N GLU A 491 21.38 -14.22 24.89
CA GLU A 491 22.71 -14.34 24.28
C GLU A 491 22.73 -14.00 22.77
N ASP A 492 21.56 -13.93 22.11
CA ASP A 492 21.47 -13.52 20.70
C ASP A 492 21.92 -12.06 20.55
N LEU A 493 22.28 -11.65 19.34
CA LEU A 493 22.79 -10.30 19.09
C LEU A 493 21.67 -9.33 18.74
N ALA A 494 21.78 -8.11 19.25
CA ALA A 494 20.89 -6.99 18.97
C ALA A 494 21.66 -5.73 18.54
N CYS A 495 21.06 -4.92 17.69
CA CYS A 495 21.60 -3.63 17.28
C CYS A 495 20.51 -2.55 17.43
N TRP A 496 20.72 -1.58 18.30
CA TRP A 496 19.81 -0.45 18.55
C TRP A 496 20.43 0.93 18.28
N ASP A 497 21.74 0.97 18.04
CA ASP A 497 22.48 2.18 17.70
C ASP A 497 22.76 2.33 16.18
N GLY A 498 22.35 1.32 15.39
CA GLY A 498 22.58 1.26 13.95
C GLY A 498 24.04 1.02 13.55
N LYS A 499 24.93 0.69 14.50
CA LYS A 499 26.39 0.55 14.26
C LYS A 499 26.97 -0.73 14.83
N ASN A 500 26.61 -1.09 16.07
CA ASN A 500 27.26 -2.17 16.80
C ASN A 500 26.26 -3.27 17.17
N TRP A 501 26.66 -4.52 16.98
CA TRP A 501 25.93 -5.68 17.45
C TRP A 501 26.36 -6.03 18.87
N GLN A 502 25.44 -6.02 19.83
CA GLN A 502 25.65 -6.32 21.23
C GLN A 502 24.65 -7.40 21.67
N ARG A 503 24.82 -8.02 22.84
CA ARG A 503 23.88 -9.05 23.29
C ARG A 503 22.53 -8.45 23.66
N VAL A 504 21.45 -9.19 23.46
CA VAL A 504 20.08 -8.75 23.76
C VAL A 504 19.94 -8.29 25.20
N VAL A 505 20.66 -8.94 26.14
CA VAL A 505 20.69 -8.56 27.56
C VAL A 505 21.21 -7.13 27.81
N GLU A 506 21.97 -6.56 26.88
CA GLU A 506 22.60 -5.24 26.99
C GLU A 506 21.70 -4.10 26.47
N ILE A 507 20.48 -4.41 25.97
CA ILE A 507 19.52 -3.41 25.46
C ILE A 507 19.06 -2.50 26.61
N PRO A 508 19.26 -1.18 26.52
CA PRO A 508 18.81 -0.23 27.55
C PRO A 508 17.28 -0.25 27.71
N GLY A 509 16.81 -0.46 28.94
CA GLY A 509 15.38 -0.44 29.29
C GLY A 509 14.63 -1.76 29.04
N LEU A 510 15.31 -2.84 28.70
CA LEU A 510 14.73 -4.17 28.59
C LEU A 510 14.39 -4.73 29.99
N ASN A 511 13.11 -4.98 30.24
CA ASN A 511 12.64 -5.61 31.48
C ASN A 511 12.33 -7.09 31.21
N TYR A 512 13.24 -7.95 31.60
CA TYR A 512 13.04 -9.40 31.56
C TYR A 512 13.22 -10.00 32.97
N PRO A 513 12.24 -10.77 33.50
CA PRO A 513 12.39 -11.40 34.80
C PRO A 513 13.55 -12.41 34.75
N PRO A 514 14.40 -12.48 35.79
CA PRO A 514 15.47 -13.48 35.83
C PRO A 514 14.88 -14.88 35.77
N GLU A 515 15.50 -15.77 34.99
CA GLU A 515 15.12 -17.20 34.95
C GLU A 515 15.24 -17.77 36.35
N ASP A 516 14.12 -18.30 36.89
CA ASP A 516 14.16 -19.18 38.03
C ASP A 516 14.87 -20.49 37.61
N HIS A 517 16.02 -20.74 38.23
CA HIS A 517 16.83 -21.94 38.10
C HIS A 517 16.15 -23.18 38.73
#